data_c056569b617e6f4c505a036f25cd52f2
#
_entry.id   c056569b617e6f4c505a036f25cd52f2
#
_cell.length_a   1.000
_cell.length_b   1.000
_cell.length_c   1.000
_cell.angle_alpha   90.00
_cell.angle_beta   90.00
_cell.angle_gamma   90.00
#
_symmetry.space_group_name_H-M   'P 1'
#
loop_
_entity.id
_entity.type
_entity.pdbx_description
1 polymer ?
#
loop_
_entity_poly.entity_id
_entity_poly.type
_entity_poly.pdbx_seq_one_letter_code
_entity_poly.pdbx_strand_id
1 'polypeptide(L)'
;MAEYEMQEMNLPNKDGKRILYPRLVQHGQASTDYIAKILSEKSSFTRGDIKGLLQELADELAYQMGQGKSVKLDGIGTFVPSLALRIDKERETGEADSTRRNARSIVVGSINFRAEKSLIHNTNYNCDLERSQQKFRRSSQKYTPEERLERAKQYLTGHPYMTVRNYVQLTGLRPTTA
;
A
#
# COMPACT_ATOMS: atom_id res chain seq x y z
N MET A 1 18.43 -7.89 -8.36
CA MET A 1 18.16 -8.29 -6.98
C MET A 1 17.17 -7.32 -6.37
N ALA A 2 16.26 -7.79 -5.55
CA ALA A 2 15.30 -6.95 -4.83
C ALA A 2 15.85 -6.69 -3.42
N GLU A 3 15.77 -5.45 -2.96
CA GLU A 3 16.27 -5.10 -1.64
C GLU A 3 15.15 -5.14 -0.59
N TYR A 4 15.50 -5.58 0.63
CA TYR A 4 14.60 -5.47 1.78
C TYR A 4 15.25 -4.73 2.93
N GLU A 5 14.44 -4.07 3.72
CA GLU A 5 14.83 -3.43 4.97
C GLU A 5 14.03 -4.00 6.14
N MET A 6 14.65 -3.99 7.33
CA MET A 6 13.94 -4.41 8.54
C MET A 6 13.25 -3.20 9.17
N GLN A 7 11.93 -3.26 9.20
CA GLN A 7 11.08 -2.21 9.77
C GLN A 7 10.57 -2.66 11.14
N GLU A 8 10.57 -1.78 12.15
CA GLU A 8 10.01 -2.11 13.47
C GLU A 8 8.46 -2.00 13.43
N MET A 9 7.75 -2.80 14.13
CA MET A 9 6.31 -2.62 14.35
C MET A 9 6.03 -1.38 15.21
N ASN A 10 4.90 -0.73 14.94
CA ASN A 10 4.49 0.45 15.71
C ASN A 10 4.13 0.10 17.18
N LEU A 11 3.64 -1.11 17.40
CA LEU A 11 3.29 -1.61 18.71
C LEU A 11 4.36 -2.57 19.22
N PRO A 12 4.81 -2.43 20.46
CA PRO A 12 5.69 -3.41 21.09
C PRO A 12 4.94 -4.74 21.29
N ASN A 13 5.69 -5.84 21.38
CA ASN A 13 5.13 -7.13 21.78
C ASN A 13 4.71 -7.12 23.27
N LYS A 14 4.16 -8.24 23.75
CA LYS A 14 3.73 -8.40 25.15
C LYS A 14 4.87 -8.16 26.15
N ASP A 15 6.12 -8.34 25.75
CA ASP A 15 7.32 -8.15 26.59
C ASP A 15 7.91 -6.74 26.45
N GLY A 16 7.21 -5.80 25.83
CA GLY A 16 7.68 -4.44 25.61
C GLY A 16 8.77 -4.28 24.55
N LYS A 17 9.17 -5.37 23.86
CA LYS A 17 10.18 -5.35 22.82
C LYS A 17 9.57 -5.03 21.47
N ARG A 18 10.25 -4.21 20.68
CA ARG A 18 9.84 -3.91 19.31
C ARG A 18 10.29 -5.01 18.37
N ILE A 19 9.33 -5.56 17.63
CA ILE A 19 9.59 -6.59 16.64
C ILE A 19 9.94 -5.93 15.32
N LEU A 20 10.97 -6.45 14.66
CA LEU A 20 11.36 -6.07 13.32
C LEU A 20 10.69 -7.01 12.32
N TYR A 21 10.16 -6.46 11.22
CA TYR A 21 9.64 -7.25 10.10
C TYR A 21 10.29 -6.80 8.79
N PRO A 22 10.52 -7.72 7.85
CA PRO A 22 11.08 -7.38 6.56
C PRO A 22 10.07 -6.61 5.70
N ARG A 23 10.54 -5.57 5.03
CA ARG A 23 9.77 -4.80 4.06
C ARG A 23 10.57 -4.68 2.77
N LEU A 24 9.93 -4.97 1.65
CA LEU A 24 10.52 -4.79 0.34
C LEU A 24 10.75 -3.30 0.04
N VAL A 25 11.95 -2.96 -0.43
CA VAL A 25 12.25 -1.63 -0.95
C VAL A 25 11.77 -1.56 -2.40
N GLN A 26 10.83 -0.67 -2.68
CA GLN A 26 10.29 -0.50 -4.03
C GLN A 26 11.13 0.51 -4.80
N HIS A 27 11.74 0.06 -5.90
CA HIS A 27 12.59 0.89 -6.75
C HIS A 27 11.84 1.53 -7.93
N GLY A 28 10.56 1.22 -8.09
CA GLY A 28 9.74 1.76 -9.18
C GLY A 28 8.47 0.96 -9.44
N GLN A 29 7.78 1.33 -10.50
CA GLN A 29 6.57 0.68 -10.96
C GLN A 29 6.70 0.31 -12.43
N ALA A 30 6.46 -0.95 -12.76
CA ALA A 30 6.33 -1.40 -14.14
C ALA A 30 4.99 -0.90 -14.71
N SER A 31 5.05 -0.08 -15.77
CA SER A 31 3.83 0.42 -16.42
C SER A 31 3.23 -0.64 -17.35
N THR A 32 1.96 -0.46 -17.73
CA THR A 32 1.28 -1.27 -18.75
C THR A 32 2.04 -1.26 -20.06
N ASP A 33 2.60 -0.12 -20.46
CA ASP A 33 3.42 0.02 -21.69
C ASP A 33 4.68 -0.84 -21.65
N TYR A 34 5.35 -0.86 -20.50
CA TYR A 34 6.54 -1.69 -20.31
C TYR A 34 6.18 -3.18 -20.36
N ILE A 35 5.11 -3.59 -19.69
CA ILE A 35 4.62 -4.98 -19.71
C ILE A 35 4.22 -5.38 -21.12
N ALA A 36 3.45 -4.55 -21.85
CA ALA A 36 3.04 -4.82 -23.21
C ALA A 36 4.23 -4.94 -24.17
N LYS A 37 5.29 -4.14 -23.96
CA LYS A 37 6.54 -4.27 -24.72
C LYS A 37 7.16 -5.66 -24.50
N ILE A 38 7.38 -6.06 -23.25
CA ILE A 38 8.00 -7.35 -22.94
C ILE A 38 7.18 -8.53 -23.47
N LEU A 39 5.86 -8.47 -23.35
CA LEU A 39 4.97 -9.53 -23.83
C LEU A 39 4.98 -9.61 -25.37
N SER A 40 5.05 -8.48 -26.09
CA SER A 40 5.14 -8.46 -27.56
C SER A 40 6.46 -9.04 -28.08
N GLU A 41 7.53 -8.98 -27.31
CA GLU A 41 8.83 -9.58 -27.66
C GLU A 41 8.84 -11.11 -27.48
N LYS A 42 7.89 -11.65 -26.66
CA LYS A 42 7.79 -13.09 -26.32
C LYS A 42 6.61 -13.80 -26.99
N SER A 43 5.78 -13.09 -27.71
CA SER A 43 4.57 -13.63 -28.34
C SER A 43 4.37 -13.07 -29.74
N SER A 44 3.38 -13.59 -30.46
CA SER A 44 2.96 -13.07 -31.76
C SER A 44 2.05 -11.84 -31.69
N PHE A 45 1.66 -11.41 -30.48
CA PHE A 45 0.79 -10.24 -30.31
C PHE A 45 1.57 -8.94 -30.41
N THR A 46 0.95 -7.94 -31.06
CA THR A 46 1.49 -6.59 -31.07
C THR A 46 1.28 -5.91 -29.68
N ARG A 47 2.02 -4.84 -29.41
CA ARG A 47 1.80 -4.03 -28.20
C ARG A 47 0.37 -3.48 -28.12
N GLY A 48 -0.22 -3.14 -29.28
CA GLY A 48 -1.59 -2.65 -29.38
C GLY A 48 -2.60 -3.72 -28.96
N ASP A 49 -2.43 -4.94 -29.47
CA ASP A 49 -3.32 -6.06 -29.14
C ASP A 49 -3.28 -6.37 -27.64
N ILE A 50 -2.08 -6.38 -27.04
CA ILE A 50 -1.91 -6.65 -25.61
C ILE A 50 -2.58 -5.56 -24.76
N LYS A 51 -2.42 -4.29 -25.13
CA LYS A 51 -3.08 -3.19 -24.43
C LYS A 51 -4.59 -3.25 -24.57
N GLY A 52 -5.09 -3.53 -25.77
CA GLY A 52 -6.52 -3.73 -26.03
C GLY A 52 -7.08 -4.85 -25.18
N LEU A 53 -6.43 -6.01 -25.16
CA LEU A 53 -6.85 -7.15 -24.34
C LEU A 53 -6.87 -6.82 -22.84
N LEU A 54 -5.88 -6.10 -22.33
CA LEU A 54 -5.84 -5.69 -20.92
C LEU A 54 -6.96 -4.70 -20.59
N GLN A 55 -7.34 -3.81 -21.51
CA GLN A 55 -8.46 -2.90 -21.33
C GLN A 55 -9.79 -3.66 -21.31
N GLU A 56 -10.02 -4.52 -22.29
CA GLU A 56 -11.23 -5.36 -22.36
C GLU A 56 -11.36 -6.25 -21.11
N LEU A 57 -10.24 -6.80 -20.64
CA LEU A 57 -10.24 -7.57 -19.40
C LEU A 57 -10.64 -6.72 -18.20
N ALA A 58 -10.15 -5.49 -18.08
CA ALA A 58 -10.51 -4.58 -16.98
C ALA A 58 -12.01 -4.22 -17.01
N ASP A 59 -12.55 -3.97 -18.19
CA ASP A 59 -13.96 -3.65 -18.41
C ASP A 59 -14.85 -4.85 -18.08
N GLU A 60 -14.47 -6.06 -18.50
CA GLU A 60 -15.20 -7.28 -18.18
C GLU A 60 -15.14 -7.62 -16.67
N LEU A 61 -13.99 -7.43 -16.03
CA LEU A 61 -13.87 -7.57 -14.58
C LEU A 61 -14.84 -6.63 -13.85
N ALA A 62 -14.90 -5.36 -14.26
CA ALA A 62 -15.80 -4.39 -13.67
C ALA A 62 -17.28 -4.77 -13.89
N TYR A 63 -17.62 -5.24 -15.08
CA TYR A 63 -18.97 -5.69 -15.42
C TYR A 63 -19.40 -6.87 -14.57
N GLN A 64 -18.60 -7.94 -14.50
CA GLN A 64 -18.93 -9.14 -13.74
C GLN A 64 -19.04 -8.86 -12.23
N MET A 65 -18.14 -8.04 -11.69
CA MET A 65 -18.22 -7.62 -10.29
C MET A 65 -19.44 -6.73 -10.03
N GLY A 66 -19.83 -5.89 -10.97
CA GLY A 66 -21.06 -5.10 -10.92
C GLY A 66 -22.34 -5.96 -10.89
N GLN A 67 -22.27 -7.17 -11.45
CA GLN A 67 -23.33 -8.18 -11.35
C GLN A 67 -23.31 -8.98 -10.03
N GLY A 68 -22.49 -8.59 -9.06
CA GLY A 68 -22.40 -9.23 -7.75
C GLY A 68 -21.55 -10.50 -7.73
N LYS A 69 -20.73 -10.75 -8.76
CA LYS A 69 -19.86 -11.93 -8.83
C LYS A 69 -18.47 -11.60 -8.31
N SER A 70 -17.79 -12.59 -7.75
CA SER A 70 -16.33 -12.58 -7.65
C SER A 70 -15.73 -13.08 -8.97
N VAL A 71 -14.59 -12.54 -9.38
CA VAL A 71 -13.93 -12.97 -10.61
C VAL A 71 -12.58 -13.61 -10.28
N LYS A 72 -12.37 -14.82 -10.76
CA LYS A 72 -11.12 -15.54 -10.64
C LYS A 72 -10.40 -15.54 -11.99
N LEU A 73 -9.14 -15.13 -11.99
CA LEU A 73 -8.22 -15.32 -13.10
C LEU A 73 -7.16 -16.34 -12.70
N ASP A 74 -7.13 -17.46 -13.39
CA ASP A 74 -6.19 -18.54 -13.11
C ASP A 74 -4.74 -18.06 -13.30
N GLY A 75 -3.87 -18.41 -12.37
CA GLY A 75 -2.49 -17.94 -12.32
C GLY A 75 -2.29 -16.54 -11.76
N ILE A 76 -3.36 -15.77 -11.55
CA ILE A 76 -3.32 -14.39 -11.02
C ILE A 76 -3.95 -14.34 -9.64
N GLY A 77 -5.26 -14.57 -9.54
CA GLY A 77 -5.96 -14.49 -8.27
C GLY A 77 -7.45 -14.21 -8.40
N THR A 78 -8.06 -13.87 -7.28
CA THR A 78 -9.50 -13.62 -7.18
C THR A 78 -9.77 -12.18 -6.75
N PHE A 79 -10.68 -11.53 -7.45
CA PHE A 79 -11.17 -10.18 -7.20
C PHE A 79 -12.57 -10.27 -6.61
N VAL A 80 -12.80 -9.57 -5.50
CA VAL A 80 -14.09 -9.55 -4.79
C VAL A 80 -14.47 -8.11 -4.49
N PRO A 81 -15.62 -7.61 -4.98
CA PRO A 81 -16.08 -6.27 -4.66
C PRO A 81 -16.43 -6.16 -3.18
N SER A 82 -16.12 -5.04 -2.57
CA SER A 82 -16.47 -4.69 -1.19
C SER A 82 -17.34 -3.45 -1.19
N LEU A 83 -18.43 -3.50 -0.43
CA LEU A 83 -19.38 -2.41 -0.34
C LEU A 83 -18.99 -1.43 0.77
N ALA A 84 -19.30 -0.16 0.55
CA ALA A 84 -19.16 0.91 1.51
C ALA A 84 -20.42 1.82 1.50
N LEU A 85 -20.62 2.53 2.59
CA LEU A 85 -21.60 3.63 2.61
C LEU A 85 -21.01 4.84 1.91
N ARG A 86 -21.86 5.64 1.27
CA ARG A 86 -21.49 6.96 0.79
C ARG A 86 -21.04 7.84 1.95
N ILE A 87 -20.11 8.74 1.68
CA ILE A 87 -19.44 9.59 2.69
C ILE A 87 -20.43 10.40 3.53
N ASP A 88 -21.57 10.78 2.97
CA ASP A 88 -22.62 11.59 3.60
C ASP A 88 -23.61 10.78 4.45
N LYS A 89 -23.39 9.47 4.62
CA LYS A 89 -24.32 8.57 5.29
C LYS A 89 -23.71 7.95 6.55
N GLU A 90 -24.47 8.00 7.64
CA GLU A 90 -24.14 7.31 8.88
C GLU A 90 -24.34 5.80 8.75
N ARG A 91 -23.61 5.05 9.56
CA ARG A 91 -23.72 3.59 9.59
C ARG A 91 -25.06 3.18 10.22
N GLU A 92 -25.64 2.10 9.70
CA GLU A 92 -26.79 1.43 10.30
C GLU A 92 -26.33 0.72 11.59
N THR A 93 -27.06 0.89 12.68
CA THR A 93 -26.84 0.17 13.94
C THR A 93 -27.84 -0.99 14.01
N GLY A 94 -27.52 -2.03 14.78
CA GLY A 94 -28.42 -3.16 15.00
C GLY A 94 -29.61 -2.87 15.92
N GLU A 95 -29.82 -1.62 16.31
CA GLU A 95 -30.91 -1.21 17.18
C GLU A 95 -32.23 -1.06 16.42
N ALA A 96 -33.35 -1.30 17.10
CA ALA A 96 -34.68 -1.31 16.47
C ALA A 96 -35.07 0.04 15.82
N ASP A 97 -34.56 1.15 16.36
CA ASP A 97 -34.82 2.51 15.87
C ASP A 97 -33.81 3.04 14.86
N SER A 98 -32.85 2.20 14.44
CA SER A 98 -31.85 2.65 13.48
C SER A 98 -32.46 2.86 12.09
N THR A 99 -32.05 3.95 11.42
CA THR A 99 -32.50 4.25 10.06
C THR A 99 -31.92 3.23 9.09
N ARG A 100 -32.76 2.39 8.51
CA ARG A 100 -32.36 1.41 7.48
C ARG A 100 -31.83 2.13 6.23
N ARG A 101 -30.67 1.69 5.76
CA ARG A 101 -30.06 2.25 4.55
C ARG A 101 -30.59 1.52 3.30
N ASN A 102 -30.87 2.27 2.28
CA ASN A 102 -31.31 1.74 0.99
C ASN A 102 -30.12 1.59 0.02
N ALA A 103 -30.34 0.92 -1.10
CA ALA A 103 -29.32 0.68 -2.12
C ALA A 103 -28.66 1.98 -2.65
N ARG A 104 -29.36 3.12 -2.63
CA ARG A 104 -28.81 4.42 -3.06
C ARG A 104 -27.73 4.97 -2.11
N SER A 105 -27.71 4.47 -0.87
CA SER A 105 -26.71 4.84 0.15
C SER A 105 -25.48 3.97 0.12
N ILE A 106 -25.47 2.91 -0.69
CA ILE A 106 -24.42 1.90 -0.75
C ILE A 106 -23.71 1.98 -2.10
N VAL A 107 -22.39 1.86 -2.09
CA VAL A 107 -21.54 1.88 -3.29
C VAL A 107 -20.47 0.81 -3.18
N VAL A 108 -19.88 0.42 -4.31
CA VAL A 108 -18.63 -0.36 -4.28
C VAL A 108 -17.52 0.57 -3.81
N GLY A 109 -17.01 0.32 -2.61
CA GLY A 109 -15.97 1.15 -1.98
C GLY A 109 -14.56 0.70 -2.32
N SER A 110 -14.36 -0.60 -2.56
CA SER A 110 -13.07 -1.17 -2.93
C SER A 110 -13.22 -2.53 -3.60
N ILE A 111 -12.11 -3.00 -4.19
CA ILE A 111 -11.99 -4.37 -4.70
C ILE A 111 -10.89 -5.05 -3.90
N ASN A 112 -11.24 -6.14 -3.23
CA ASN A 112 -10.29 -6.98 -2.52
C ASN A 112 -9.67 -7.96 -3.52
N PHE A 113 -8.35 -7.99 -3.55
CA PHE A 113 -7.58 -8.91 -4.37
C PHE A 113 -6.91 -9.96 -3.49
N ARG A 114 -7.07 -11.23 -3.88
CA ARG A 114 -6.37 -12.36 -3.26
C ARG A 114 -5.55 -13.08 -4.32
N ALA A 115 -4.24 -12.96 -4.22
CA ALA A 115 -3.32 -13.62 -5.14
C ALA A 115 -3.47 -15.15 -5.09
N GLU A 116 -3.32 -15.81 -6.23
CA GLU A 116 -3.24 -17.26 -6.30
C GLU A 116 -1.89 -17.74 -5.76
N LYS A 117 -1.88 -18.92 -5.16
CA LYS A 117 -0.66 -19.50 -4.58
C LYS A 117 0.45 -19.70 -5.62
N SER A 118 0.09 -20.02 -6.85
CA SER A 118 1.01 -20.15 -7.97
C SER A 118 1.73 -18.83 -8.27
N LEU A 119 1.01 -17.70 -8.25
CA LEU A 119 1.61 -16.38 -8.45
C LEU A 119 2.62 -16.05 -7.34
N ILE A 120 2.24 -16.31 -6.08
CA ILE A 120 3.12 -16.08 -4.93
C ILE A 120 4.38 -16.95 -5.05
N HIS A 121 4.21 -18.24 -5.38
CA HIS A 121 5.32 -19.16 -5.55
C HIS A 121 6.27 -18.72 -6.66
N ASN A 122 5.74 -18.37 -7.82
CA ASN A 122 6.53 -17.91 -8.96
C ASN A 122 7.24 -16.59 -8.68
N THR A 123 6.58 -15.68 -7.96
CA THR A 123 7.21 -14.42 -7.52
C THR A 123 8.38 -14.70 -6.59
N ASN A 124 8.21 -15.60 -5.62
CA ASN A 124 9.27 -15.97 -4.70
C ASN A 124 10.44 -16.66 -5.42
N TYR A 125 10.16 -17.54 -6.39
CA TYR A 125 11.19 -18.20 -7.21
C TYR A 125 12.04 -17.21 -8.00
N ASN A 126 11.44 -16.12 -8.51
CA ASN A 126 12.11 -15.09 -9.28
C ASN A 126 12.69 -13.94 -8.40
N CYS A 127 12.63 -14.07 -7.08
CA CYS A 127 13.00 -13.00 -6.17
C CYS A 127 14.29 -13.33 -5.43
N ASP A 128 15.39 -12.74 -5.85
CA ASP A 128 16.65 -12.73 -5.11
C ASP A 128 16.67 -11.53 -4.18
N LEU A 129 16.64 -11.80 -2.87
CA LEU A 129 16.56 -10.78 -1.84
C LEU A 129 17.93 -10.46 -1.24
N GLU A 130 18.25 -9.18 -1.20
CA GLU A 130 19.43 -8.66 -0.52
C GLU A 130 19.00 -7.66 0.56
N ARG A 131 19.70 -7.67 1.68
CA ARG A 131 19.43 -6.70 2.73
C ARG A 131 19.99 -5.34 2.35
N SER A 132 19.13 -4.34 2.28
CA SER A 132 19.54 -2.97 1.97
C SER A 132 20.56 -2.46 2.98
N GLN A 133 21.62 -1.86 2.49
CA GLN A 133 22.61 -1.18 3.33
C GLN A 133 22.07 0.15 3.88
N GLN A 134 21.05 0.68 3.26
CA GLN A 134 20.37 1.88 3.75
C GLN A 134 19.46 1.52 4.92
N LYS A 135 19.78 2.02 6.10
CA LYS A 135 18.87 1.89 7.24
C LYS A 135 17.62 2.70 6.96
N PHE A 136 16.47 2.06 7.06
CA PHE A 136 15.19 2.76 7.01
C PHE A 136 15.19 3.90 8.03
N ARG A 137 15.09 5.14 7.55
CA ARG A 137 14.94 6.31 8.41
C ARG A 137 13.54 6.30 8.98
N ARG A 138 13.44 5.81 10.20
CA ARG A 138 12.16 5.84 10.87
C ARG A 138 11.82 7.17 11.43
N SER A 139 10.54 7.40 11.27
CA SER A 139 9.84 8.41 12.02
C SER A 139 9.71 8.00 13.48
N SER A 140 9.90 8.96 14.34
CA SER A 140 9.09 9.29 15.49
C SER A 140 9.28 8.60 16.82
N GLN A 141 9.95 7.49 16.94
CA GLN A 141 10.00 6.85 18.27
C GLN A 141 11.40 6.70 18.86
N LYS A 142 12.41 7.26 18.20
CA LYS A 142 13.76 7.30 18.76
C LYS A 142 13.86 8.31 19.91
N TYR A 143 13.01 9.34 19.88
CA TYR A 143 13.01 10.42 20.86
C TYR A 143 11.61 10.64 21.42
N THR A 144 11.49 10.87 22.72
CA THR A 144 10.25 11.31 23.36
C THR A 144 9.86 12.71 22.86
N PRO A 145 8.62 13.16 23.05
CA PRO A 145 8.24 14.54 22.69
C PRO A 145 9.12 15.59 23.37
N GLU A 146 9.51 15.35 24.63
CA GLU A 146 10.37 16.23 25.43
C GLU A 146 11.78 16.29 24.84
N GLU A 147 12.38 15.16 24.50
CA GLU A 147 13.70 15.10 23.85
C GLU A 147 13.71 15.77 22.48
N ARG A 148 12.60 15.68 21.74
CA ARG A 148 12.47 16.38 20.43
C ARG A 148 12.41 17.88 20.62
N LEU A 149 11.66 18.34 21.63
CA LEU A 149 11.58 19.75 21.98
C LEU A 149 12.95 20.31 22.38
N GLU A 150 13.68 19.56 23.17
CA GLU A 150 15.03 19.95 23.61
C GLU A 150 16.01 20.05 22.45
N ARG A 151 15.99 19.06 21.53
CA ARG A 151 16.79 19.10 20.29
C ARG A 151 16.43 20.27 19.40
N ALA A 152 15.14 20.59 19.30
CA ALA A 152 14.67 21.75 18.54
C ALA A 152 15.16 23.07 19.16
N LYS A 153 15.07 23.21 20.48
CA LYS A 153 15.60 24.37 21.21
C LYS A 153 17.12 24.51 21.02
N GLN A 154 17.85 23.40 21.14
CA GLN A 154 19.31 23.39 20.95
C GLN A 154 19.70 23.80 19.52
N TYR A 155 18.95 23.37 18.51
CA TYR A 155 19.17 23.80 17.14
C TYR A 155 18.94 25.30 16.96
N LEU A 156 17.88 25.86 17.56
CA LEU A 156 17.53 27.26 17.48
C LEU A 156 18.49 28.18 18.23
N THR A 157 19.30 27.67 19.17
CA THR A 157 20.37 28.49 19.78
C THR A 157 21.46 28.91 18.79
N GLY A 158 21.70 28.09 17.76
CA GLY A 158 22.67 28.37 16.71
C GLY A 158 22.07 28.83 15.37
N HIS A 159 20.75 28.80 15.22
CA HIS A 159 20.06 29.13 13.98
C HIS A 159 18.83 30.01 14.24
N PRO A 160 18.61 31.08 13.47
CA PRO A 160 17.52 32.04 13.71
C PRO A 160 16.12 31.45 13.41
N TYR A 161 16.04 30.37 12.65
CA TYR A 161 14.80 29.67 12.34
C TYR A 161 15.05 28.19 12.06
N MET A 162 14.00 27.39 12.12
CA MET A 162 14.03 25.97 11.78
C MET A 162 12.91 25.66 10.79
N THR A 163 13.26 24.99 9.68
CA THR A 163 12.27 24.50 8.72
C THR A 163 11.74 23.12 9.14
N VAL A 164 10.57 22.72 8.61
CA VAL A 164 10.03 21.35 8.80
C VAL A 164 11.06 20.31 8.38
N ARG A 165 11.80 20.54 7.31
CA ARG A 165 12.88 19.65 6.85
C ARG A 165 14.00 19.49 7.90
N ASN A 166 14.40 20.57 8.53
CA ASN A 166 15.40 20.53 9.60
C ASN A 166 14.88 19.77 10.82
N TYR A 167 13.62 20.01 11.19
CA TYR A 167 12.99 19.32 12.31
C TYR A 167 12.85 17.81 12.04
N VAL A 168 12.45 17.41 10.82
CA VAL A 168 12.43 16.03 10.36
C VAL A 168 13.81 15.36 10.45
N GLN A 169 14.87 16.05 10.05
CA GLN A 169 16.24 15.54 10.14
C GLN A 169 16.71 15.35 11.58
N LEU A 170 16.41 16.30 12.46
CA LEU A 170 16.79 16.28 13.88
C LEU A 170 16.03 15.21 14.67
N THR A 171 14.76 15.02 14.36
CA THR A 171 13.86 14.16 15.14
C THR A 171 13.60 12.81 14.51
N GLY A 172 13.87 12.64 13.22
CA GLY A 172 13.55 11.44 12.46
C GLY A 172 12.05 11.26 12.18
N LEU A 173 11.21 12.28 12.44
CA LEU A 173 9.78 12.27 12.14
C LEU A 173 9.54 12.26 10.63
N ARG A 174 8.36 11.80 10.22
CA ARG A 174 7.90 12.00 8.83
C ARG A 174 7.44 13.45 8.64
N PRO A 175 7.56 14.03 7.43
CA PRO A 175 7.10 15.39 7.17
C PRO A 175 5.62 15.65 7.51
N THR A 176 4.79 14.61 7.45
CA THR A 176 3.36 14.65 7.81
C THR A 176 3.09 14.60 9.32
N THR A 177 4.11 14.32 10.12
CA THR A 177 4.00 14.16 11.59
C THR A 177 4.87 15.19 12.33
N ALA A 178 5.66 15.96 11.60
CA ALA A 178 6.61 16.95 12.10
C ALA A 178 5.97 18.31 12.35
#